data_502bb558c45e2df79bdc6e74aebdd0b9
#
_entry.id   502bb558c45e2df79bdc6e74aebdd0b9
#
_cell.length_a   1.000
_cell.length_b   1.000
_cell.length_c   1.000
_cell.angle_alpha   90.00
_cell.angle_beta   90.00
_cell.angle_gamma   90.00
#
_symmetry.space_group_name_H-M   'P 1'
#
loop_
_entity.id
_entity.type
_entity.pdbx_description
1 polymer ?
#
loop_
_entity_poly.entity_id
_entity_poly.type
_entity_poly.pdbx_seq_one_letter_code
_entity_poly.pdbx_strand_id
1 'polypeptide(L)'
;MSHDVFVVWDESVTEYNFGPSHPMHPLRLDLTAKLATDLNIFDHPRVHLGAIPQVDDAALKKLHSADFIEAVKDAGRTSELSQEIIEAYGVGTEDVPRFDGIHEASGRLYMGSIAAAQAVIKGSYVRAVNFCGGMHHAMPGKAAGFCVYNDVAAAVQEFLDNGYERIVYIDLDAHHGDGVEHFFWDDPRVLTVSLHENGRFLFPGTGFAADIGGLQAAASAMNVALPPRTSDADWLRALDATVPHVLREFKPQVIVSQHGCDGHRLDPLTHLRLSVDAMRRGAEWVRDLADELCDGKWVATGGGGYAIIDVVPRTWSQIVAIAAGIELEPGTEIPQRWRDYVMTLTGREAPVRMTDGGTNDYQPWTQGYDPEADIDRAVIATRKAIFPFYGLDPYYD
;
A
#
# COMPACT_ATOMS: atom_id res chain seq x y z
N MET A 1 22.00 -11.43 -7.85
CA MET A 1 21.78 -10.03 -8.23
C MET A 1 22.02 -9.15 -7.02
N SER A 2 22.40 -7.87 -7.18
CA SER A 2 22.51 -6.95 -6.05
C SER A 2 21.13 -6.83 -5.39
N HIS A 3 21.08 -6.89 -4.06
CA HIS A 3 19.87 -6.68 -3.29
C HIS A 3 19.81 -5.24 -2.74
N ASP A 4 20.53 -4.32 -3.40
CA ASP A 4 20.53 -2.92 -3.01
C ASP A 4 19.12 -2.33 -3.22
N VAL A 5 18.63 -1.62 -2.22
CA VAL A 5 17.29 -1.02 -2.21
C VAL A 5 17.39 0.51 -2.04
N PHE A 6 16.62 1.22 -2.84
CA PHE A 6 16.42 2.65 -2.66
C PHE A 6 15.26 2.87 -1.70
N VAL A 7 15.49 3.59 -0.62
CA VAL A 7 14.44 3.90 0.38
C VAL A 7 14.22 5.39 0.44
N VAL A 8 13.00 5.79 0.19
CA VAL A 8 12.59 7.20 0.29
C VAL A 8 12.38 7.54 1.76
N TRP A 9 13.20 8.43 2.27
CA TRP A 9 13.04 8.97 3.61
C TRP A 9 13.62 10.38 3.72
N ASP A 10 12.81 11.30 4.21
CA ASP A 10 13.19 12.66 4.61
C ASP A 10 12.21 13.10 5.69
N GLU A 11 12.69 13.77 6.75
CA GLU A 11 11.85 14.20 7.86
C GLU A 11 10.67 15.10 7.44
N SER A 12 10.79 15.79 6.29
CA SER A 12 9.73 16.66 5.77
C SER A 12 8.43 15.92 5.39
N VAL A 13 8.46 14.58 5.23
CA VAL A 13 7.23 13.79 5.01
C VAL A 13 6.30 13.82 6.23
N THR A 14 6.82 14.14 7.41
CA THR A 14 6.03 14.27 8.65
C THR A 14 5.19 15.55 8.68
N GLU A 15 5.38 16.46 7.73
CA GLU A 15 4.55 17.64 7.56
C GLU A 15 3.14 17.30 7.02
N TYR A 16 2.94 16.09 6.48
CA TYR A 16 1.61 15.57 6.14
C TYR A 16 0.85 15.25 7.43
N ASN A 17 0.16 16.26 7.97
CA ASN A 17 -0.36 16.24 9.33
C ASN A 17 -1.74 16.93 9.44
N PHE A 18 -2.77 16.13 9.61
CA PHE A 18 -4.16 16.59 9.79
C PHE A 18 -4.50 17.01 11.23
N GLY A 19 -3.53 17.00 12.11
CA GLY A 19 -3.69 17.38 13.50
C GLY A 19 -3.70 16.19 14.48
N PRO A 20 -3.66 16.48 15.79
CA PRO A 20 -3.34 15.48 16.82
C PRO A 20 -4.46 14.43 17.06
N SER A 21 -5.70 14.71 16.66
CA SER A 21 -6.83 13.79 16.82
C SER A 21 -7.11 12.95 15.58
N HIS A 22 -6.45 13.24 14.47
CA HIS A 22 -6.69 12.52 13.21
C HIS A 22 -5.95 11.18 13.19
N PRO A 23 -6.56 10.08 12.69
CA PRO A 23 -5.93 8.77 12.64
C PRO A 23 -4.63 8.75 11.82
N MET A 24 -4.60 9.46 10.67
CA MET A 24 -3.43 9.63 9.81
C MET A 24 -2.39 10.55 10.48
N HIS A 25 -1.77 10.08 11.56
CA HIS A 25 -0.84 10.86 12.35
C HIS A 25 0.60 10.63 11.88
N PRO A 26 1.43 11.69 11.66
CA PRO A 26 2.81 11.58 11.15
C PRO A 26 3.76 10.79 12.05
N LEU A 27 3.42 10.63 13.34
CA LEU A 27 4.18 9.82 14.27
C LEU A 27 4.41 8.37 13.79
N ARG A 28 3.51 7.82 12.97
CA ARG A 28 3.68 6.50 12.35
C ARG A 28 4.93 6.44 11.47
N LEU A 29 5.26 7.51 10.77
CA LEU A 29 6.45 7.62 9.92
C LEU A 29 7.71 7.79 10.76
N ASP A 30 7.69 8.70 11.73
CA ASP A 30 8.80 8.94 12.65
C ASP A 30 9.19 7.67 13.42
N LEU A 31 8.21 6.99 14.02
CA LEU A 31 8.45 5.75 14.76
C LEU A 31 8.98 4.63 13.87
N THR A 32 8.53 4.56 12.60
CA THR A 32 9.05 3.58 11.62
C THR A 32 10.52 3.86 11.30
N ALA A 33 10.85 5.09 10.92
CA ALA A 33 12.23 5.47 10.61
C ALA A 33 13.17 5.25 11.79
N LYS A 34 12.71 5.63 12.99
CA LYS A 34 13.45 5.41 14.24
C LYS A 34 13.66 3.93 14.52
N LEU A 35 12.65 3.08 14.33
CA LEU A 35 12.79 1.64 14.54
C LEU A 35 13.73 1.02 13.51
N ALA A 36 13.60 1.38 12.23
CA ALA A 36 14.49 0.91 11.18
C ALA A 36 15.96 1.30 11.44
N THR A 37 16.19 2.51 11.95
CA THR A 37 17.52 2.96 12.40
C THR A 37 18.02 2.13 13.61
N ASP A 38 17.19 1.96 14.62
CA ASP A 38 17.55 1.27 15.85
C ASP A 38 17.78 -0.24 15.66
N LEU A 39 17.17 -0.84 14.61
CA LEU A 39 17.43 -2.20 14.15
C LEU A 39 18.62 -2.29 13.18
N ASN A 40 19.33 -1.20 12.90
CA ASN A 40 20.41 -1.08 11.93
C ASN A 40 19.99 -1.46 10.47
N ILE A 41 18.71 -1.31 10.15
CA ILE A 41 18.20 -1.55 8.78
C ILE A 41 18.64 -0.40 7.88
N PHE A 42 18.47 0.86 8.31
CA PHE A 42 18.87 2.04 7.52
C PHE A 42 20.39 2.18 7.37
N ASP A 43 21.16 1.67 8.32
CA ASP A 43 22.63 1.67 8.26
C ASP A 43 23.21 0.45 7.51
N HIS A 44 22.34 -0.45 7.04
CA HIS A 44 22.79 -1.64 6.33
C HIS A 44 23.35 -1.27 4.94
N PRO A 45 24.49 -1.84 4.50
CA PRO A 45 25.14 -1.48 3.23
C PRO A 45 24.28 -1.60 1.96
N ARG A 46 23.20 -2.39 2.02
CA ARG A 46 22.24 -2.55 0.90
C ARG A 46 21.13 -1.50 0.90
N VAL A 47 21.00 -0.71 1.93
CA VAL A 47 19.93 0.30 2.06
C VAL A 47 20.49 1.67 1.74
N HIS A 48 19.91 2.33 0.75
CA HIS A 48 20.32 3.64 0.30
C HIS A 48 19.18 4.62 0.46
N LEU A 49 19.28 5.48 1.47
CA LEU A 49 18.28 6.51 1.70
C LEU A 49 18.38 7.58 0.62
N GLY A 50 17.26 7.90 0.00
CA GLY A 50 17.17 8.85 -1.09
C GLY A 50 16.31 10.05 -0.78
N ALA A 51 16.76 11.21 -1.26
CA ALA A 51 16.03 12.47 -1.12
C ALA A 51 14.77 12.50 -1.99
N ILE A 52 13.76 13.23 -1.52
CA ILE A 52 12.53 13.47 -2.26
C ILE A 52 12.74 14.66 -3.21
N PRO A 53 12.40 14.53 -4.50
CA PRO A 53 12.43 15.66 -5.43
C PRO A 53 11.48 16.77 -4.99
N GLN A 54 11.74 18.00 -5.45
CA GLN A 54 10.80 19.10 -5.25
C GLN A 54 9.45 18.77 -5.88
N VAL A 55 8.38 19.28 -5.26
CA VAL A 55 7.01 19.14 -5.78
C VAL A 55 6.93 19.80 -7.15
N ASP A 56 6.41 19.04 -8.10
CA ASP A 56 6.25 19.45 -9.49
C ASP A 56 4.78 19.34 -9.92
N ASP A 57 4.17 20.48 -10.15
CA ASP A 57 2.79 20.54 -10.64
C ASP A 57 2.61 19.86 -12.01
N ALA A 58 3.64 19.83 -12.84
CA ALA A 58 3.54 19.16 -14.14
C ALA A 58 3.46 17.63 -13.94
N ALA A 59 4.15 17.09 -12.96
CA ALA A 59 4.03 15.68 -12.58
C ALA A 59 2.64 15.39 -11.99
N LEU A 60 2.13 16.23 -11.11
CA LEU A 60 0.78 16.09 -10.53
C LEU A 60 -0.32 16.11 -11.61
N LYS A 61 -0.21 17.00 -12.60
CA LYS A 61 -1.19 17.15 -13.70
C LYS A 61 -1.26 15.94 -14.65
N LYS A 62 -0.35 14.98 -14.55
CA LYS A 62 -0.47 13.72 -15.31
C LYS A 62 -1.68 12.90 -14.85
N LEU A 63 -2.03 12.98 -13.57
CA LEU A 63 -3.09 12.19 -12.96
C LEU A 63 -4.22 13.05 -12.36
N HIS A 64 -3.89 14.21 -11.82
CA HIS A 64 -4.85 15.08 -11.14
C HIS A 64 -5.23 16.27 -12.00
N SER A 65 -6.51 16.68 -11.92
CA SER A 65 -7.00 17.84 -12.65
C SER A 65 -6.37 19.14 -12.13
N ALA A 66 -6.17 20.10 -13.04
CA ALA A 66 -5.58 21.37 -12.67
C ALA A 66 -6.40 22.12 -11.62
N ASP A 67 -7.72 22.06 -11.74
CA ASP A 67 -8.65 22.74 -10.81
C ASP A 67 -8.56 22.13 -9.39
N PHE A 68 -8.42 20.81 -9.31
CA PHE A 68 -8.22 20.13 -8.02
C PHE A 68 -6.88 20.53 -7.37
N ILE A 69 -5.79 20.56 -8.15
CA ILE A 69 -4.48 20.99 -7.66
C ILE A 69 -4.54 22.42 -7.11
N GLU A 70 -5.19 23.34 -7.82
CA GLU A 70 -5.35 24.72 -7.35
C GLU A 70 -6.24 24.79 -6.09
N ALA A 71 -7.31 24.00 -6.00
CA ALA A 71 -8.14 23.92 -4.79
C ALA A 71 -7.35 23.43 -3.57
N VAL A 72 -6.45 22.44 -3.75
CA VAL A 72 -5.55 21.98 -2.68
C VAL A 72 -4.56 23.06 -2.27
N LYS A 73 -3.99 23.82 -3.21
CA LYS A 73 -3.11 24.95 -2.91
C LYS A 73 -3.83 26.05 -2.12
N ASP A 74 -5.05 26.37 -2.53
CA ASP A 74 -5.86 27.35 -1.82
C ASP A 74 -6.22 26.89 -0.42
N ALA A 75 -6.53 25.59 -0.25
CA ALA A 75 -6.74 24.99 1.06
C ALA A 75 -5.54 25.10 1.99
N GLY A 76 -4.31 25.08 1.45
CA GLY A 76 -3.07 25.28 2.19
C GLY A 76 -2.77 26.74 2.57
N ARG A 77 -3.48 27.70 2.00
CA ARG A 77 -3.19 29.13 2.17
C ARG A 77 -4.30 29.90 2.90
N THR A 78 -5.52 29.41 2.88
CA THR A 78 -6.67 30.06 3.51
C THR A 78 -7.14 29.31 4.76
N SER A 79 -7.64 30.04 5.75
CA SER A 79 -8.25 29.44 6.93
C SER A 79 -9.68 28.96 6.69
N GLU A 80 -10.36 29.47 5.68
CA GLU A 80 -11.75 29.15 5.37
C GLU A 80 -11.90 28.73 3.90
N LEU A 81 -12.55 27.59 3.69
CA LEU A 81 -12.94 27.09 2.39
C LEU A 81 -14.45 27.25 2.20
N SER A 82 -14.89 27.56 1.00
CA SER A 82 -16.31 27.54 0.69
C SER A 82 -16.84 26.10 0.70
N GLN A 83 -18.11 25.94 1.05
CA GLN A 83 -18.76 24.63 1.05
C GLN A 83 -18.71 23.97 -0.34
N GLU A 84 -18.80 24.77 -1.39
CA GLU A 84 -18.70 24.31 -2.78
C GLU A 84 -17.33 23.66 -3.08
N ILE A 85 -16.24 24.26 -2.62
CA ILE A 85 -14.88 23.70 -2.76
C ILE A 85 -14.74 22.39 -1.97
N ILE A 86 -15.23 22.37 -0.73
CA ILE A 86 -15.18 21.19 0.13
C ILE A 86 -15.93 20.00 -0.51
N GLU A 87 -17.13 20.23 -1.01
CA GLU A 87 -17.95 19.17 -1.65
C GLU A 87 -17.36 18.69 -2.98
N ALA A 88 -16.86 19.62 -3.80
CA ALA A 88 -16.32 19.29 -5.10
C ALA A 88 -15.00 18.52 -5.00
N TYR A 89 -14.11 18.95 -4.11
CA TYR A 89 -12.72 18.45 -4.08
C TYR A 89 -12.36 17.60 -2.86
N GLY A 90 -13.24 17.46 -1.88
CA GLY A 90 -13.05 16.62 -0.70
C GLY A 90 -12.03 17.14 0.32
N VAL A 91 -11.39 18.29 0.07
CA VAL A 91 -10.43 18.91 1.00
C VAL A 91 -11.17 19.85 1.96
N GLY A 92 -10.85 19.78 3.25
CA GLY A 92 -11.51 20.54 4.31
C GLY A 92 -12.68 19.78 4.97
N THR A 93 -12.85 18.51 4.64
CA THR A 93 -13.78 17.57 5.33
C THR A 93 -13.17 17.06 6.63
N GLU A 94 -13.93 16.31 7.43
CA GLU A 94 -13.39 15.55 8.57
C GLU A 94 -12.46 14.42 8.10
N ASP A 95 -12.70 13.87 6.91
CA ASP A 95 -11.90 12.83 6.29
C ASP A 95 -10.53 13.35 5.80
N VAL A 96 -10.52 14.52 5.15
CA VAL A 96 -9.31 15.19 4.68
C VAL A 96 -9.31 16.64 5.15
N PRO A 97 -8.98 16.90 6.42
CA PRO A 97 -8.92 18.25 6.97
C PRO A 97 -7.86 19.10 6.25
N ARG A 98 -8.17 20.36 6.06
CA ARG A 98 -7.17 21.31 5.57
C ARG A 98 -6.09 21.59 6.60
N PHE A 99 -4.87 21.83 6.17
CA PHE A 99 -3.77 22.36 6.97
C PHE A 99 -2.84 23.22 6.12
N ASP A 100 -2.08 24.11 6.76
CA ASP A 100 -1.15 25.00 6.06
C ASP A 100 -0.06 24.19 5.38
N GLY A 101 0.16 24.40 4.07
CA GLY A 101 1.14 23.63 3.29
C GLY A 101 0.68 22.24 2.84
N ILE A 102 -0.62 21.94 2.88
CA ILE A 102 -1.17 20.63 2.46
C ILE A 102 -0.74 20.22 1.04
N HIS A 103 -0.63 21.18 0.11
CA HIS A 103 -0.16 20.90 -1.25
C HIS A 103 1.28 20.39 -1.26
N GLU A 104 2.17 21.09 -0.59
CA GLU A 104 3.60 20.77 -0.53
C GLU A 104 3.83 19.45 0.21
N ALA A 105 3.15 19.23 1.32
CA ALA A 105 3.25 17.99 2.10
C ALA A 105 2.74 16.79 1.31
N SER A 106 1.57 16.89 0.68
CA SER A 106 1.00 15.84 -0.16
C SER A 106 1.85 15.59 -1.41
N GLY A 107 2.33 16.66 -2.02
CA GLY A 107 3.20 16.60 -3.19
C GLY A 107 4.53 15.89 -2.89
N ARG A 108 5.09 16.00 -1.68
CA ARG A 108 6.30 15.26 -1.29
C ARG A 108 6.06 13.75 -1.28
N LEU A 109 4.94 13.27 -0.73
CA LEU A 109 4.60 11.85 -0.74
C LEU A 109 4.49 11.35 -2.20
N TYR A 110 3.82 12.12 -3.05
CA TYR A 110 3.67 11.85 -4.47
C TYR A 110 5.02 11.78 -5.19
N MET A 111 5.89 12.78 -5.02
CA MET A 111 7.22 12.80 -5.63
C MET A 111 8.15 11.72 -5.07
N GLY A 112 7.94 11.29 -3.82
CA GLY A 112 8.65 10.18 -3.23
C GLY A 112 8.41 8.87 -3.97
N SER A 113 7.16 8.55 -4.32
CA SER A 113 6.84 7.34 -5.08
C SER A 113 7.32 7.42 -6.54
N ILE A 114 7.31 8.60 -7.16
CA ILE A 114 7.97 8.83 -8.45
C ILE A 114 9.48 8.55 -8.35
N ALA A 115 10.15 9.07 -7.32
CA ALA A 115 11.59 8.83 -7.13
C ALA A 115 11.90 7.34 -6.93
N ALA A 116 11.06 6.61 -6.19
CA ALA A 116 11.16 5.16 -6.02
C ALA A 116 11.03 4.43 -7.37
N ALA A 117 10.02 4.77 -8.18
CA ALA A 117 9.84 4.20 -9.52
C ALA A 117 11.03 4.51 -10.43
N GLN A 118 11.51 5.76 -10.46
CA GLN A 118 12.66 6.17 -11.26
C GLN A 118 13.95 5.45 -10.87
N ALA A 119 14.16 5.15 -9.59
CA ALA A 119 15.33 4.39 -9.13
C ALA A 119 15.38 2.98 -9.75
N VAL A 120 14.20 2.34 -9.88
CA VAL A 120 14.06 1.03 -10.54
C VAL A 120 14.16 1.15 -12.06
N ILE A 121 13.47 2.12 -12.67
CA ILE A 121 13.48 2.35 -14.13
C ILE A 121 14.91 2.59 -14.65
N LYS A 122 15.69 3.41 -13.95
CA LYS A 122 17.10 3.70 -14.32
C LYS A 122 18.03 2.48 -14.14
N GLY A 123 17.55 1.41 -13.51
CA GLY A 123 18.33 0.21 -13.24
C GLY A 123 19.44 0.40 -12.20
N SER A 124 19.45 1.51 -11.48
CA SER A 124 20.36 1.75 -10.36
C SER A 124 20.06 0.84 -9.17
N TYR A 125 18.78 0.53 -9.00
CA TYR A 125 18.26 -0.37 -7.98
C TYR A 125 17.23 -1.31 -8.61
N VAL A 126 17.14 -2.53 -8.09
CA VAL A 126 16.11 -3.49 -8.51
C VAL A 126 14.83 -3.28 -7.72
N ARG A 127 14.96 -2.79 -6.48
CA ARG A 127 13.85 -2.55 -5.57
C ARG A 127 13.91 -1.15 -4.98
N ALA A 128 12.73 -0.60 -4.72
CA ALA A 128 12.60 0.67 -4.00
C ALA A 128 11.44 0.62 -3.00
N VAL A 129 11.55 1.39 -1.92
CA VAL A 129 10.52 1.49 -0.87
C VAL A 129 10.22 2.95 -0.58
N ASN A 130 8.95 3.34 -0.64
CA ASN A 130 8.42 4.59 -0.11
C ASN A 130 7.37 4.27 0.96
N PHE A 131 7.79 3.90 2.17
CA PHE A 131 6.85 3.58 3.25
C PHE A 131 6.03 4.79 3.74
N CYS A 132 6.37 6.00 3.29
CA CYS A 132 5.61 7.22 3.58
C CYS A 132 4.43 7.44 2.63
N GLY A 133 4.44 6.79 1.46
CA GLY A 133 3.38 6.81 0.46
C GLY A 133 2.27 5.81 0.73
N GLY A 134 1.48 5.52 -0.32
CA GLY A 134 0.36 4.59 -0.26
C GLY A 134 -0.99 5.27 -0.25
N MET A 135 -1.10 6.49 -0.81
CA MET A 135 -2.31 7.32 -0.84
C MET A 135 -3.29 6.85 -1.93
N HIS A 136 -3.78 5.63 -1.82
CA HIS A 136 -4.48 4.89 -2.87
C HIS A 136 -5.92 5.32 -3.13
N HIS A 137 -6.53 6.12 -2.24
CA HIS A 137 -7.93 6.59 -2.38
C HIS A 137 -8.08 7.89 -3.17
N ALA A 138 -7.01 8.66 -3.35
CA ALA A 138 -7.11 9.94 -4.05
C ALA A 138 -7.54 9.73 -5.51
N MET A 139 -8.57 10.46 -5.93
CA MET A 139 -9.17 10.43 -7.27
C MET A 139 -8.56 11.51 -8.17
N PRO A 140 -8.80 11.49 -9.49
CA PRO A 140 -8.29 12.51 -10.42
C PRO A 140 -8.63 13.94 -10.02
N GLY A 141 -9.80 14.16 -9.44
CA GLY A 141 -10.30 15.50 -9.06
C GLY A 141 -10.76 15.61 -7.62
N LYS A 142 -10.44 14.64 -6.74
CA LYS A 142 -10.99 14.64 -5.39
C LYS A 142 -10.09 13.92 -4.39
N ALA A 143 -9.89 14.51 -3.22
CA ALA A 143 -9.27 13.89 -2.07
C ALA A 143 -10.32 13.00 -1.33
N ALA A 144 -9.90 11.86 -0.83
CA ALA A 144 -10.74 10.93 -0.07
C ALA A 144 -9.87 9.97 0.75
N GLY A 145 -10.42 9.37 1.81
CA GLY A 145 -9.74 8.33 2.60
C GLY A 145 -8.37 8.79 3.12
N PHE A 146 -8.29 10.01 3.63
CA PHE A 146 -7.04 10.64 4.11
C PHE A 146 -6.00 10.91 3.00
N CYS A 147 -6.32 10.69 1.73
CA CYS A 147 -5.42 10.80 0.58
C CYS A 147 -5.73 12.07 -0.22
N VAL A 148 -4.71 12.89 -0.48
CA VAL A 148 -4.83 14.11 -1.31
C VAL A 148 -4.38 13.83 -2.74
N TYR A 149 -3.14 13.38 -2.94
CA TYR A 149 -2.62 12.99 -4.26
C TYR A 149 -2.25 11.51 -4.27
N ASN A 150 -2.58 10.80 -5.37
CA ASN A 150 -2.36 9.37 -5.50
C ASN A 150 -0.92 9.07 -5.93
N ASP A 151 -0.04 8.92 -4.97
CA ASP A 151 1.37 8.64 -5.20
C ASP A 151 1.62 7.24 -5.76
N VAL A 152 0.75 6.28 -5.44
CA VAL A 152 0.84 4.90 -5.96
C VAL A 152 0.53 4.88 -7.45
N ALA A 153 -0.56 5.55 -7.86
CA ALA A 153 -0.89 5.71 -9.27
C ALA A 153 0.23 6.46 -10.01
N ALA A 154 0.89 7.43 -9.35
CA ALA A 154 2.04 8.13 -9.93
C ALA A 154 3.23 7.21 -10.19
N ALA A 155 3.54 6.28 -9.29
CA ALA A 155 4.59 5.29 -9.50
C ALA A 155 4.26 4.38 -10.70
N VAL A 156 3.01 3.91 -10.84
CA VAL A 156 2.56 3.11 -11.98
C VAL A 156 2.64 3.92 -13.27
N GLN A 157 2.16 5.18 -13.27
CA GLN A 157 2.22 6.06 -14.44
C GLN A 157 3.66 6.34 -14.88
N GLU A 158 4.60 6.46 -13.94
CA GLU A 158 6.01 6.68 -14.27
C GLU A 158 6.60 5.49 -15.04
N PHE A 159 6.22 4.24 -14.71
CA PHE A 159 6.59 3.06 -15.50
C PHE A 159 5.97 3.08 -16.89
N LEU A 160 4.68 3.42 -17.02
CA LEU A 160 4.00 3.54 -18.32
C LEU A 160 4.67 4.58 -19.21
N ASP A 161 5.00 5.75 -18.66
CA ASP A 161 5.68 6.83 -19.38
C ASP A 161 7.09 6.42 -19.87
N ASN A 162 7.69 5.41 -19.24
CA ASN A 162 8.99 4.86 -19.61
C ASN A 162 8.90 3.54 -20.42
N GLY A 163 7.74 3.27 -21.01
CA GLY A 163 7.54 2.20 -21.99
C GLY A 163 7.32 0.80 -21.40
N TYR A 164 6.95 0.70 -20.12
CA TYR A 164 6.47 -0.56 -19.55
C TYR A 164 5.03 -0.82 -20.03
N GLU A 165 4.75 -2.04 -20.44
CA GLU A 165 3.47 -2.45 -21.02
C GLU A 165 2.70 -3.47 -20.17
N ARG A 166 3.31 -4.01 -19.13
CA ARG A 166 2.68 -4.94 -18.21
C ARG A 166 3.15 -4.64 -16.78
N ILE A 167 2.33 -3.90 -16.07
CA ILE A 167 2.58 -3.46 -14.69
C ILE A 167 1.53 -4.10 -13.81
N VAL A 168 1.94 -4.68 -12.69
CA VAL A 168 1.00 -5.13 -11.66
C VAL A 168 1.05 -4.18 -10.48
N TYR A 169 -0.11 -3.73 -10.06
CA TYR A 169 -0.31 -3.10 -8.77
C TYR A 169 -0.94 -4.11 -7.81
N ILE A 170 -0.33 -4.35 -6.65
CA ILE A 170 -0.86 -5.22 -5.58
C ILE A 170 -1.14 -4.38 -4.35
N ASP A 171 -2.39 -4.35 -3.91
CA ASP A 171 -2.86 -3.64 -2.73
C ASP A 171 -3.19 -4.63 -1.62
N LEU A 172 -2.48 -4.51 -0.50
CA LEU A 172 -2.65 -5.35 0.69
C LEU A 172 -3.25 -4.58 1.88
N ASP A 173 -3.70 -3.35 1.66
CA ASP A 173 -4.45 -2.55 2.62
C ASP A 173 -5.80 -3.22 2.95
N ALA A 174 -6.36 -2.94 4.12
CA ALA A 174 -7.70 -3.41 4.45
C ALA A 174 -8.79 -2.71 3.63
N HIS A 175 -8.51 -1.53 3.10
CA HIS A 175 -9.42 -0.79 2.24
C HIS A 175 -9.16 -1.08 0.77
N HIS A 176 -10.21 -1.06 -0.05
CA HIS A 176 -10.06 -1.18 -1.51
C HIS A 176 -9.26 -0.01 -2.08
N GLY A 177 -8.26 -0.29 -2.91
CA GLY A 177 -7.46 0.72 -3.61
C GLY A 177 -8.20 1.37 -4.78
N ASP A 178 -9.36 1.93 -4.50
CA ASP A 178 -10.33 2.44 -5.48
C ASP A 178 -9.78 3.53 -6.39
N GLY A 179 -8.95 4.42 -5.84
CA GLY A 179 -8.33 5.48 -6.63
C GLY A 179 -7.35 4.93 -7.66
N VAL A 180 -6.49 3.98 -7.29
CA VAL A 180 -5.55 3.38 -8.25
C VAL A 180 -6.30 2.56 -9.29
N GLU A 181 -7.29 1.76 -8.90
CA GLU A 181 -8.15 1.03 -9.83
C GLU A 181 -8.84 1.99 -10.82
N HIS A 182 -9.37 3.11 -10.32
CA HIS A 182 -10.03 4.11 -11.15
C HIS A 182 -9.11 4.71 -12.21
N PHE A 183 -7.85 5.05 -11.88
CA PHE A 183 -6.90 5.62 -12.82
C PHE A 183 -6.60 4.68 -14.00
N PHE A 184 -6.59 3.37 -13.76
CA PHE A 184 -6.20 2.37 -14.75
C PHE A 184 -7.34 1.45 -15.19
N TRP A 185 -8.60 1.83 -14.90
CA TRP A 185 -9.80 1.03 -15.17
C TRP A 185 -9.92 0.52 -16.62
N ASP A 186 -9.52 1.33 -17.60
CA ASP A 186 -9.57 1.01 -19.03
C ASP A 186 -8.17 0.80 -19.67
N ASP A 187 -7.10 0.67 -18.86
CA ASP A 187 -5.74 0.46 -19.38
C ASP A 187 -5.31 -1.01 -19.24
N PRO A 188 -5.29 -1.79 -20.35
CA PRO A 188 -4.93 -3.22 -20.30
C PRO A 188 -3.45 -3.47 -19.96
N ARG A 189 -2.61 -2.45 -19.89
CA ARG A 189 -1.20 -2.57 -19.49
C ARG A 189 -1.02 -2.66 -17.99
N VAL A 190 -2.06 -2.32 -17.21
CA VAL A 190 -2.01 -2.33 -15.75
C VAL A 190 -3.01 -3.33 -15.20
N LEU A 191 -2.52 -4.31 -14.45
CA LEU A 191 -3.36 -5.19 -13.66
C LEU A 191 -3.38 -4.68 -12.22
N THR A 192 -4.54 -4.25 -11.74
CA THR A 192 -4.75 -3.91 -10.33
C THR A 192 -5.27 -5.12 -9.58
N VAL A 193 -4.67 -5.39 -8.43
CA VAL A 193 -5.03 -6.51 -7.54
C VAL A 193 -5.23 -5.93 -6.15
N SER A 194 -6.40 -6.13 -5.55
CA SER A 194 -6.67 -5.63 -4.20
C SER A 194 -7.30 -6.72 -3.32
N LEU A 195 -6.66 -7.01 -2.18
CA LEU A 195 -7.17 -7.92 -1.15
C LEU A 195 -7.64 -7.09 0.05
N HIS A 196 -8.92 -6.81 0.13
CA HIS A 196 -9.48 -5.84 1.07
C HIS A 196 -10.75 -6.36 1.76
N GLU A 197 -11.11 -5.76 2.87
CA GLU A 197 -12.39 -6.05 3.51
C GLU A 197 -13.55 -5.63 2.62
N ASN A 198 -14.54 -6.49 2.48
CA ASN A 198 -15.67 -6.31 1.57
C ASN A 198 -16.34 -4.94 1.75
N GLY A 199 -16.51 -4.21 0.66
CA GLY A 199 -17.07 -2.86 0.62
C GLY A 199 -18.50 -2.71 1.16
N ARG A 200 -19.19 -3.81 1.48
CA ARG A 200 -20.46 -3.74 2.22
C ARG A 200 -20.28 -3.36 3.70
N PHE A 201 -19.08 -3.50 4.22
CA PHE A 201 -18.76 -3.33 5.63
C PHE A 201 -17.71 -2.26 5.89
N LEU A 202 -16.92 -1.91 4.86
CA LEU A 202 -15.82 -0.98 4.98
C LEU A 202 -15.83 0.07 3.84
N PHE A 203 -15.32 1.26 4.14
CA PHE A 203 -14.99 2.29 3.14
C PHE A 203 -14.01 1.71 2.08
N PRO A 204 -14.04 2.12 0.82
CA PRO A 204 -14.93 3.12 0.20
C PRO A 204 -16.27 2.55 -0.28
N GLY A 205 -16.56 1.29 -0.05
CA GLY A 205 -17.82 0.67 -0.46
C GLY A 205 -17.80 0.08 -1.88
N THR A 206 -16.61 -0.13 -2.45
CA THR A 206 -16.34 -0.64 -3.81
C THR A 206 -15.47 -1.89 -3.77
N GLY A 207 -14.98 -2.36 -4.92
CA GLY A 207 -14.05 -3.48 -5.02
C GLY A 207 -14.73 -4.85 -4.86
N PHE A 208 -15.86 -5.05 -5.52
CA PHE A 208 -16.51 -6.36 -5.54
C PHE A 208 -15.85 -7.29 -6.57
N ALA A 209 -15.94 -8.59 -6.37
CA ALA A 209 -15.36 -9.58 -7.29
C ALA A 209 -15.84 -9.44 -8.75
N ALA A 210 -16.98 -8.76 -8.98
CA ALA A 210 -17.52 -8.47 -10.31
C ALA A 210 -16.92 -7.20 -10.95
N ASP A 211 -16.19 -6.39 -10.19
CA ASP A 211 -15.50 -5.20 -10.68
C ASP A 211 -14.17 -5.66 -11.30
N ILE A 212 -14.17 -5.89 -12.61
CA ILE A 212 -13.08 -6.58 -13.32
C ILE A 212 -12.32 -5.69 -14.32
N GLY A 213 -12.50 -4.38 -14.25
CA GLY A 213 -11.95 -3.43 -15.23
C GLY A 213 -12.95 -3.05 -16.30
N GLY A 214 -12.59 -2.04 -17.09
CA GLY A 214 -13.45 -1.49 -18.13
C GLY A 214 -13.53 -2.35 -19.40
N LEU A 215 -14.35 -1.91 -20.35
CA LEU A 215 -14.59 -2.67 -21.58
C LEU A 215 -13.34 -2.89 -22.43
N GLN A 216 -12.37 -1.98 -22.36
CA GLN A 216 -11.11 -2.09 -23.11
C GLN A 216 -10.04 -2.88 -22.36
N ALA A 217 -10.25 -3.14 -21.07
CA ALA A 217 -9.31 -3.79 -20.17
C ALA A 217 -10.02 -4.81 -19.27
N ALA A 218 -10.93 -5.62 -19.81
CA ALA A 218 -11.63 -6.63 -19.02
C ALA A 218 -10.64 -7.61 -18.36
N ALA A 219 -10.83 -7.86 -17.07
CA ALA A 219 -9.96 -8.63 -16.19
C ALA A 219 -8.61 -7.96 -15.85
N SER A 220 -8.51 -6.64 -16.03
CA SER A 220 -7.38 -5.84 -15.51
C SER A 220 -7.59 -5.34 -14.07
N ALA A 221 -8.72 -5.60 -13.46
CA ALA A 221 -8.96 -5.37 -12.03
C ALA A 221 -9.35 -6.69 -11.36
N MET A 222 -8.59 -7.10 -10.34
CA MET A 222 -8.85 -8.32 -9.57
C MET A 222 -9.10 -7.95 -8.11
N ASN A 223 -10.35 -8.07 -7.69
CA ASN A 223 -10.82 -7.72 -6.36
C ASN A 223 -11.15 -8.95 -5.52
N VAL A 224 -10.46 -9.14 -4.39
CA VAL A 224 -10.73 -10.19 -3.41
C VAL A 224 -11.39 -9.54 -2.19
N ALA A 225 -12.72 -9.48 -2.22
CA ALA A 225 -13.55 -8.84 -1.19
C ALA A 225 -13.71 -9.75 0.03
N LEU A 226 -12.80 -9.63 0.98
CA LEU A 226 -12.68 -10.48 2.16
C LEU A 226 -13.84 -10.27 3.16
N PRO A 227 -14.32 -11.33 3.82
CA PRO A 227 -15.30 -11.16 4.90
C PRO A 227 -14.67 -10.43 6.09
N PRO A 228 -15.47 -9.66 6.86
CA PRO A 228 -15.01 -9.13 8.14
C PRO A 228 -14.46 -10.23 9.05
N ARG A 229 -13.45 -9.91 9.84
CA ARG A 229 -12.78 -10.84 10.77
C ARG A 229 -11.95 -11.94 10.10
N THR A 230 -11.61 -11.79 8.81
CA THR A 230 -10.65 -12.66 8.13
C THR A 230 -9.37 -12.80 8.96
N SER A 231 -8.98 -14.03 9.24
CA SER A 231 -7.78 -14.38 10.01
C SER A 231 -6.52 -14.42 9.13
N ASP A 232 -5.35 -14.59 9.77
CA ASP A 232 -4.08 -14.82 9.05
C ASP A 232 -4.18 -15.97 8.06
N ALA A 233 -4.70 -17.11 8.51
CA ALA A 233 -4.83 -18.30 7.68
C ALA A 233 -5.76 -18.09 6.47
N ASP A 234 -6.87 -17.41 6.68
CA ASP A 234 -7.85 -17.12 5.63
C ASP A 234 -7.27 -16.12 4.61
N TRP A 235 -6.58 -15.10 5.10
CA TRP A 235 -5.96 -14.08 4.25
C TRP A 235 -4.83 -14.66 3.40
N LEU A 236 -3.95 -15.46 4.00
CA LEU A 236 -2.88 -16.16 3.30
C LEU A 236 -3.43 -17.14 2.26
N ARG A 237 -4.52 -17.88 2.61
CA ARG A 237 -5.24 -18.73 1.67
C ARG A 237 -5.81 -17.95 0.48
N ALA A 238 -6.41 -16.79 0.73
CA ALA A 238 -6.96 -15.95 -0.34
C ALA A 238 -5.87 -15.44 -1.28
N LEU A 239 -4.73 -14.99 -0.73
CA LEU A 239 -3.59 -14.54 -1.50
C LEU A 239 -2.99 -15.68 -2.35
N ASP A 240 -2.74 -16.83 -1.75
CA ASP A 240 -2.24 -18.04 -2.42
C ASP A 240 -3.17 -18.48 -3.58
N ALA A 241 -4.47 -18.52 -3.31
CA ALA A 241 -5.48 -18.99 -4.25
C ALA A 241 -5.73 -18.05 -5.45
N THR A 242 -5.26 -16.81 -5.42
CA THR A 242 -5.64 -15.84 -6.45
C THR A 242 -4.43 -15.22 -7.14
N VAL A 243 -3.57 -14.55 -6.42
CA VAL A 243 -2.56 -13.64 -6.95
C VAL A 243 -1.52 -14.34 -7.83
N PRO A 244 -0.83 -15.41 -7.38
CA PRO A 244 0.26 -16.02 -8.15
C PRO A 244 -0.19 -16.57 -9.50
N HIS A 245 -1.41 -17.11 -9.56
CA HIS A 245 -1.96 -17.73 -10.78
C HIS A 245 -2.14 -16.68 -11.88
N VAL A 246 -2.81 -15.59 -11.58
CA VAL A 246 -3.09 -14.51 -12.55
C VAL A 246 -1.81 -13.79 -12.95
N LEU A 247 -0.89 -13.52 -12.02
CA LEU A 247 0.36 -12.85 -12.31
C LEU A 247 1.25 -13.66 -13.28
N ARG A 248 1.31 -14.99 -13.13
CA ARG A 248 2.08 -15.86 -14.02
C ARG A 248 1.59 -15.80 -15.47
N GLU A 249 0.29 -15.67 -15.69
CA GLU A 249 -0.29 -15.51 -17.03
C GLU A 249 -0.19 -14.08 -17.55
N PHE A 250 -0.33 -13.07 -16.68
CA PHE A 250 -0.16 -11.67 -17.07
C PHE A 250 1.30 -11.33 -17.42
N LYS A 251 2.29 -11.99 -16.78
CA LYS A 251 3.73 -11.83 -17.03
C LYS A 251 4.20 -10.40 -16.86
N PRO A 252 4.10 -9.84 -15.67
CA PRO A 252 4.46 -8.44 -15.42
C PRO A 252 5.94 -8.15 -15.69
N GLN A 253 6.25 -6.90 -15.97
CA GLN A 253 7.61 -6.39 -16.10
C GLN A 253 8.09 -5.73 -14.81
N VAL A 254 7.16 -5.36 -13.94
CA VAL A 254 7.40 -4.75 -12.63
C VAL A 254 6.18 -4.95 -11.74
N ILE A 255 6.41 -5.04 -10.43
CA ILE A 255 5.36 -4.99 -9.40
C ILE A 255 5.48 -3.67 -8.64
N VAL A 256 4.36 -2.95 -8.51
CA VAL A 256 4.16 -1.87 -7.54
C VAL A 256 3.22 -2.39 -6.47
N SER A 257 3.51 -2.23 -5.19
CA SER A 257 2.65 -2.75 -4.14
C SER A 257 2.46 -1.76 -2.99
N GLN A 258 1.24 -1.76 -2.45
CA GLN A 258 0.84 -0.99 -1.28
C GLN A 258 0.72 -1.94 -0.09
N HIS A 259 1.35 -1.57 1.01
CA HIS A 259 1.44 -2.37 2.23
C HIS A 259 0.82 -1.65 3.43
N GLY A 260 -0.44 -1.25 3.28
CA GLY A 260 -1.24 -0.83 4.42
C GLY A 260 -1.26 -1.91 5.50
N CYS A 261 -1.20 -1.51 6.74
CA CYS A 261 -1.18 -2.43 7.85
C CYS A 261 -2.40 -2.29 8.78
N ASP A 262 -3.43 -1.64 8.28
CA ASP A 262 -4.71 -1.46 8.95
C ASP A 262 -5.59 -2.71 8.97
N GLY A 263 -5.26 -3.76 8.20
CA GLY A 263 -5.84 -5.09 8.36
C GLY A 263 -5.50 -5.78 9.69
N HIS A 264 -4.64 -5.18 10.50
CA HIS A 264 -4.23 -5.77 11.78
C HIS A 264 -5.36 -5.75 12.81
N ARG A 265 -5.45 -6.82 13.64
CA ARG A 265 -6.49 -6.98 14.68
C ARG A 265 -6.57 -5.86 15.72
N LEU A 266 -5.54 -5.03 15.86
CA LEU A 266 -5.50 -3.87 16.75
C LEU A 266 -5.81 -2.55 16.04
N ASP A 267 -6.07 -2.58 14.75
CA ASP A 267 -6.40 -1.36 14.02
C ASP A 267 -7.81 -0.87 14.41
N PRO A 268 -7.98 0.43 14.68
CA PRO A 268 -9.28 0.96 15.13
C PRO A 268 -10.29 1.18 14.00
N LEU A 269 -9.87 1.12 12.72
CA LEU A 269 -10.72 1.53 11.59
C LEU A 269 -11.25 0.36 10.76
N THR A 270 -10.73 -0.85 10.95
CA THR A 270 -11.09 -2.02 10.13
C THR A 270 -11.51 -3.21 10.99
N HIS A 271 -12.02 -4.26 10.36
CA HIS A 271 -12.50 -5.44 11.07
C HIS A 271 -11.72 -6.71 10.74
N LEU A 272 -10.70 -6.65 9.88
CA LEU A 272 -9.79 -7.77 9.64
C LEU A 272 -9.02 -8.10 10.93
N ARG A 273 -8.45 -9.28 11.01
CA ARG A 273 -7.80 -9.77 12.23
C ARG A 273 -6.39 -10.31 11.97
N LEU A 274 -5.66 -9.61 11.10
CA LEU A 274 -4.32 -10.01 10.74
C LEU A 274 -3.31 -9.73 11.87
N SER A 275 -2.21 -10.46 11.83
CA SER A 275 -1.00 -10.20 12.61
C SER A 275 0.08 -9.54 11.75
N VAL A 276 1.10 -8.97 12.38
CA VAL A 276 2.30 -8.50 11.67
C VAL A 276 3.04 -9.66 10.96
N ASP A 277 2.86 -10.89 11.43
CA ASP A 277 3.48 -12.08 10.83
C ASP A 277 2.86 -12.43 9.49
N ALA A 278 1.53 -12.39 9.37
CA ALA A 278 0.82 -12.58 8.10
C ALA A 278 1.15 -11.48 7.10
N MET A 279 1.17 -10.20 7.53
CA MET A 279 1.53 -9.08 6.68
C MET A 279 2.97 -9.18 6.17
N ARG A 280 3.91 -9.58 7.04
CA ARG A 280 5.29 -9.89 6.65
C ARG A 280 5.33 -10.99 5.60
N ARG A 281 4.58 -12.07 5.78
CA ARG A 281 4.51 -13.17 4.82
C ARG A 281 3.95 -12.73 3.48
N GLY A 282 2.93 -11.87 3.46
CA GLY A 282 2.41 -11.25 2.24
C GLY A 282 3.46 -10.43 1.50
N ALA A 283 4.22 -9.61 2.21
CA ALA A 283 5.32 -8.83 1.61
C ALA A 283 6.45 -9.74 1.07
N GLU A 284 6.78 -10.83 1.77
CA GLU A 284 7.71 -11.85 1.27
C GLU A 284 7.21 -12.48 -0.03
N TRP A 285 5.91 -12.79 -0.15
CA TRP A 285 5.33 -13.32 -1.39
C TRP A 285 5.37 -12.33 -2.54
N VAL A 286 5.09 -11.05 -2.28
CA VAL A 286 5.23 -10.01 -3.32
C VAL A 286 6.68 -9.94 -3.83
N ARG A 287 7.66 -9.97 -2.91
CA ARG A 287 9.07 -10.05 -3.27
C ARG A 287 9.38 -11.29 -4.11
N ASP A 288 8.92 -12.47 -3.67
CA ASP A 288 9.18 -13.74 -4.35
C ASP A 288 8.58 -13.75 -5.75
N LEU A 289 7.38 -13.20 -5.93
CA LEU A 289 6.75 -13.03 -7.24
C LEU A 289 7.51 -12.02 -8.12
N ALA A 290 8.03 -10.95 -7.54
CA ALA A 290 8.88 -10.01 -8.28
C ALA A 290 10.17 -10.68 -8.74
N ASP A 291 10.80 -11.49 -7.90
CA ASP A 291 12.01 -12.27 -8.27
C ASP A 291 11.70 -13.31 -9.35
N GLU A 292 10.56 -13.99 -9.27
CA GLU A 292 10.12 -15.00 -10.23
C GLU A 292 9.75 -14.38 -11.59
N LEU A 293 9.03 -13.27 -11.61
CA LEU A 293 8.33 -12.79 -12.80
C LEU A 293 8.90 -11.50 -13.42
N CYS A 294 9.62 -10.69 -12.63
CA CYS A 294 10.00 -9.32 -12.99
C CYS A 294 11.51 -9.05 -12.84
N ASP A 295 12.37 -10.07 -12.81
CA ASP A 295 13.80 -9.93 -12.52
C ASP A 295 14.05 -9.18 -11.19
N GLY A 296 13.15 -9.31 -10.23
CA GLY A 296 13.19 -8.67 -8.92
C GLY A 296 12.70 -7.21 -8.89
N LYS A 297 12.23 -6.64 -10.01
CA LYS A 297 11.78 -5.24 -10.07
C LYS A 297 10.52 -5.03 -9.23
N TRP A 298 10.68 -4.27 -8.15
CA TRP A 298 9.63 -4.05 -7.18
C TRP A 298 9.72 -2.65 -6.56
N VAL A 299 8.56 -1.97 -6.50
CA VAL A 299 8.37 -0.72 -5.74
C VAL A 299 7.31 -0.98 -4.67
N ALA A 300 7.67 -0.83 -3.40
CA ALA A 300 6.74 -0.96 -2.29
C ALA A 300 6.41 0.40 -1.68
N THR A 301 5.14 0.64 -1.35
CA THR A 301 4.71 1.80 -0.58
C THR A 301 4.17 1.38 0.79
N GLY A 302 4.04 2.32 1.70
CA GLY A 302 3.24 2.17 2.90
C GLY A 302 1.75 2.10 2.57
N GLY A 303 0.92 2.74 3.37
CA GLY A 303 -0.54 2.78 3.19
C GLY A 303 -1.27 3.16 4.47
N GLY A 304 -2.47 2.62 4.67
CA GLY A 304 -3.19 2.71 5.92
C GLY A 304 -2.49 1.99 7.07
N GLY A 305 -2.88 2.32 8.27
CA GLY A 305 -2.32 1.76 9.51
C GLY A 305 -2.39 2.77 10.63
N TYR A 306 -3.24 2.49 11.62
CA TYR A 306 -3.64 3.44 12.66
C TYR A 306 -3.35 2.92 14.07
N ALA A 307 -2.89 1.70 14.20
CA ALA A 307 -2.24 1.18 15.40
C ALA A 307 -0.76 1.64 15.42
N ILE A 308 -0.58 2.95 15.61
CA ILE A 308 0.63 3.74 15.35
C ILE A 308 1.88 3.20 16.07
N ILE A 309 1.73 2.69 17.28
CA ILE A 309 2.85 2.20 18.10
C ILE A 309 3.06 0.70 17.90
N ASP A 310 1.94 -0.03 17.94
CA ASP A 310 1.98 -1.49 18.06
C ASP A 310 2.22 -2.20 16.73
N VAL A 311 1.84 -1.58 15.59
CA VAL A 311 1.80 -2.25 14.29
C VAL A 311 2.68 -1.57 13.25
N VAL A 312 2.40 -0.32 12.95
CA VAL A 312 2.97 0.39 11.79
C VAL A 312 4.50 0.33 11.75
N PRO A 313 5.23 0.68 12.83
CA PRO A 313 6.69 0.65 12.80
C PRO A 313 7.26 -0.75 12.56
N ARG A 314 6.64 -1.78 13.13
CA ARG A 314 7.06 -3.17 12.94
C ARG A 314 6.86 -3.63 11.50
N THR A 315 5.68 -3.35 10.94
CA THR A 315 5.33 -3.78 9.59
C THR A 315 6.21 -3.10 8.55
N TRP A 316 6.32 -1.78 8.57
CA TRP A 316 7.04 -1.07 7.51
C TRP A 316 8.58 -1.18 7.65
N SER A 317 9.13 -1.33 8.86
CA SER A 317 10.55 -1.68 9.01
C SER A 317 10.85 -3.05 8.41
N GLN A 318 9.93 -4.02 8.54
CA GLN A 318 10.05 -5.35 7.91
C GLN A 318 10.01 -5.26 6.38
N ILE A 319 9.17 -4.40 5.80
CA ILE A 319 9.12 -4.22 4.34
C ILE A 319 10.47 -3.74 3.80
N VAL A 320 11.10 -2.77 4.46
CA VAL A 320 12.45 -2.32 4.09
C VAL A 320 13.46 -3.46 4.19
N ALA A 321 13.43 -4.22 5.28
CA ALA A 321 14.31 -5.37 5.46
C ALA A 321 14.11 -6.44 4.37
N ILE A 322 12.86 -6.80 4.06
CA ILE A 322 12.48 -7.77 3.02
C ILE A 322 12.98 -7.29 1.64
N ALA A 323 12.75 -6.02 1.31
CA ALA A 323 13.19 -5.45 0.04
C ALA A 323 14.72 -5.49 -0.10
N ALA A 324 15.46 -5.24 0.97
CA ALA A 324 16.92 -5.28 1.00
C ALA A 324 17.50 -6.71 1.14
N GLY A 325 16.65 -7.73 1.31
CA GLY A 325 17.11 -9.09 1.59
C GLY A 325 17.86 -9.19 2.92
N ILE A 326 17.48 -8.36 3.90
CA ILE A 326 17.98 -8.42 5.28
C ILE A 326 17.13 -9.43 6.02
N GLU A 327 17.75 -10.46 6.55
CA GLU A 327 17.07 -11.44 7.37
C GLU A 327 16.77 -10.83 8.76
N LEU A 328 15.49 -10.60 9.03
CA LEU A 328 14.99 -10.13 10.30
C LEU A 328 14.09 -11.20 10.89
N GLU A 329 14.64 -11.97 11.82
CA GLU A 329 13.92 -13.06 12.47
C GLU A 329 12.64 -12.54 13.17
N PRO A 330 11.51 -13.24 13.07
CA PRO A 330 10.26 -12.84 13.72
C PRO A 330 10.42 -12.57 15.21
N GLY A 331 11.21 -13.41 15.89
CA GLY A 331 11.50 -13.29 17.32
C GLY A 331 12.45 -12.15 17.71
N THR A 332 12.96 -11.37 16.75
CA THR A 332 13.88 -10.24 17.02
C THR A 332 13.28 -9.32 18.06
N GLU A 333 14.05 -9.03 19.11
CA GLU A 333 13.64 -8.06 20.13
C GLU A 333 13.75 -6.63 19.59
N ILE A 334 12.73 -5.83 19.88
CA ILE A 334 12.74 -4.39 19.59
C ILE A 334 13.71 -3.71 20.53
N PRO A 335 14.68 -2.93 20.04
CA PRO A 335 15.71 -2.27 20.85
C PRO A 335 15.12 -1.45 21.99
N GLN A 336 15.72 -1.58 23.19
CA GLN A 336 15.25 -0.87 24.39
C GLN A 336 15.19 0.64 24.15
N ARG A 337 16.18 1.21 23.44
CA ARG A 337 16.24 2.65 23.14
C ARG A 337 15.02 3.14 22.36
N TRP A 338 14.47 2.33 21.44
CA TRP A 338 13.24 2.66 20.73
C TRP A 338 12.02 2.58 21.65
N ARG A 339 11.95 1.57 22.50
CA ARG A 339 10.86 1.41 23.47
C ARG A 339 10.83 2.56 24.48
N ASP A 340 12.01 3.02 24.95
CA ASP A 340 12.16 4.17 25.84
C ASP A 340 11.75 5.48 25.13
N TYR A 341 12.08 5.61 23.84
CA TYR A 341 11.63 6.74 23.01
C TYR A 341 10.11 6.79 22.90
N VAL A 342 9.48 5.68 22.59
CA VAL A 342 8.00 5.57 22.54
C VAL A 342 7.37 5.93 23.89
N MET A 343 7.89 5.37 24.98
CA MET A 343 7.41 5.66 26.33
C MET A 343 7.52 7.17 26.65
N THR A 344 8.65 7.78 26.33
CA THR A 344 8.88 9.20 26.58
C THR A 344 7.92 10.08 25.78
N LEU A 345 7.68 9.72 24.53
CA LEU A 345 6.87 10.52 23.61
C LEU A 345 5.36 10.36 23.84
N THR A 346 4.91 9.16 24.19
CA THR A 346 3.49 8.80 24.20
C THR A 346 2.93 8.40 25.56
N GLY A 347 3.79 8.09 26.52
CA GLY A 347 3.42 7.52 27.83
C GLY A 347 2.88 6.09 27.74
N ARG A 348 3.03 5.40 26.58
CA ARG A 348 2.58 4.02 26.35
C ARG A 348 3.75 3.07 26.26
N GLU A 349 3.54 1.84 26.72
CA GLU A 349 4.47 0.75 26.47
C GLU A 349 4.44 0.34 25.01
N ALA A 350 5.59 0.02 24.45
CA ALA A 350 5.77 -0.46 23.11
C ALA A 350 5.90 -2.01 23.08
N PRO A 351 5.62 -2.65 21.94
CA PRO A 351 5.86 -4.08 21.79
C PRO A 351 7.33 -4.45 22.04
N VAL A 352 7.56 -5.66 22.52
CA VAL A 352 8.92 -6.14 22.84
C VAL A 352 9.57 -6.84 21.65
N ARG A 353 8.76 -7.38 20.71
CA ARG A 353 9.24 -8.20 19.59
C ARG A 353 8.64 -7.77 18.26
N MET A 354 9.32 -8.16 17.19
CA MET A 354 8.90 -7.91 15.81
C MET A 354 7.80 -8.86 15.31
N THR A 355 7.30 -9.77 16.16
CA THR A 355 6.26 -10.76 15.90
C THR A 355 5.08 -10.58 16.84
N ASP A 356 3.91 -11.04 16.40
CA ASP A 356 2.74 -11.29 17.24
C ASP A 356 2.60 -12.78 17.64
N GLY A 357 3.52 -13.62 17.17
CA GLY A 357 3.51 -15.07 17.42
C GLY A 357 2.64 -15.85 16.44
N GLY A 358 2.32 -15.29 15.27
CA GLY A 358 1.62 -15.99 14.20
C GLY A 358 2.47 -17.08 13.58
N THR A 359 1.84 -18.21 13.19
CA THR A 359 2.55 -19.35 12.60
C THR A 359 2.64 -19.27 11.07
N ASN A 360 1.85 -18.42 10.42
CA ASN A 360 1.67 -18.36 8.97
C ASN A 360 1.17 -19.68 8.34
N ASP A 361 0.59 -20.58 9.16
CA ASP A 361 -0.02 -21.80 8.68
C ASP A 361 -1.38 -21.50 8.05
N TYR A 362 -1.62 -22.05 6.88
CA TYR A 362 -2.90 -21.95 6.19
C TYR A 362 -3.15 -23.22 5.37
N GLN A 363 -4.40 -23.42 4.97
CA GLN A 363 -4.78 -24.51 4.09
C GLN A 363 -4.67 -24.03 2.62
N PRO A 364 -3.73 -24.56 1.80
CA PRO A 364 -3.64 -24.22 0.39
C PRO A 364 -4.91 -24.52 -0.39
N TRP A 365 -5.18 -23.76 -1.46
CA TRP A 365 -6.37 -23.98 -2.29
C TRP A 365 -6.43 -25.39 -2.88
N THR A 366 -5.30 -25.99 -3.20
CA THR A 366 -5.18 -27.38 -3.71
C THR A 366 -5.72 -28.45 -2.76
N GLN A 367 -5.97 -28.14 -1.48
CA GLN A 367 -6.62 -29.06 -0.53
C GLN A 367 -8.15 -29.05 -0.64
N GLY A 368 -8.71 -28.22 -1.51
CA GLY A 368 -10.12 -28.20 -1.86
C GLY A 368 -10.87 -26.97 -1.42
N TYR A 369 -11.98 -26.73 -2.08
CA TYR A 369 -12.92 -25.66 -1.85
C TYR A 369 -14.01 -26.09 -0.86
N ASP A 370 -14.24 -25.29 0.19
CA ASP A 370 -15.33 -25.48 1.13
C ASP A 370 -16.43 -24.39 0.91
N PRO A 371 -17.62 -24.80 0.37
CA PRO A 371 -18.70 -23.84 0.11
C PRO A 371 -19.32 -23.24 1.39
N GLU A 372 -19.09 -23.83 2.55
CA GLU A 372 -19.57 -23.30 3.83
C GLU A 372 -18.65 -22.23 4.42
N ALA A 373 -17.38 -22.19 4.01
CA ALA A 373 -16.42 -21.17 4.45
C ALA A 373 -16.64 -19.85 3.73
N ASP A 374 -16.82 -18.76 4.49
CA ASP A 374 -17.00 -17.41 3.95
C ASP A 374 -15.82 -16.97 3.06
N ILE A 375 -14.61 -17.29 3.50
CA ILE A 375 -13.39 -17.00 2.76
C ILE A 375 -13.35 -17.70 1.41
N ASP A 376 -13.71 -18.95 1.35
CA ASP A 376 -13.70 -19.73 0.12
C ASP A 376 -14.76 -19.21 -0.87
N ARG A 377 -15.91 -18.76 -0.35
CA ARG A 377 -16.93 -18.10 -1.19
C ARG A 377 -16.42 -16.77 -1.78
N ALA A 378 -15.65 -15.99 -1.02
CA ALA A 378 -15.03 -14.77 -1.53
C ALA A 378 -13.99 -15.08 -2.60
N VAL A 379 -13.08 -16.01 -2.33
CA VAL A 379 -12.03 -16.45 -3.27
C VAL A 379 -12.65 -16.99 -4.57
N ILE A 380 -13.61 -17.91 -4.50
CA ILE A 380 -14.21 -18.49 -5.71
C ILE A 380 -15.00 -17.47 -6.53
N ALA A 381 -15.57 -16.44 -5.90
CA ALA A 381 -16.22 -15.36 -6.61
C ALA A 381 -15.23 -14.58 -7.50
N THR A 382 -14.07 -14.21 -6.96
CA THR A 382 -12.99 -13.56 -7.70
C THR A 382 -12.43 -14.48 -8.81
N ARG A 383 -12.14 -15.74 -8.47
CA ARG A 383 -11.62 -16.71 -9.45
C ARG A 383 -12.57 -16.89 -10.63
N LYS A 384 -13.86 -17.01 -10.39
CA LYS A 384 -14.88 -17.11 -11.46
C LYS A 384 -14.96 -15.86 -12.32
N ALA A 385 -14.72 -14.70 -11.76
CA ALA A 385 -14.78 -13.45 -12.50
C ALA A 385 -13.53 -13.21 -13.36
N ILE A 386 -12.35 -13.64 -12.92
CA ILE A 386 -11.04 -13.28 -13.49
C ILE A 386 -10.38 -14.44 -14.25
N PHE A 387 -10.30 -15.63 -13.65
CA PHE A 387 -9.51 -16.76 -14.17
C PHE A 387 -9.80 -17.16 -15.61
N PRO A 388 -11.08 -17.21 -16.06
CA PRO A 388 -11.39 -17.57 -17.45
C PRO A 388 -10.73 -16.65 -18.49
N PHE A 389 -10.50 -15.38 -18.18
CA PHE A 389 -9.82 -14.43 -19.07
C PHE A 389 -8.33 -14.74 -19.24
N TYR A 390 -7.74 -15.43 -18.27
CA TYR A 390 -6.34 -15.86 -18.27
C TYR A 390 -6.16 -17.33 -18.66
N GLY A 391 -7.26 -18.01 -19.09
CA GLY A 391 -7.22 -19.42 -19.48
C GLY A 391 -7.09 -20.38 -18.30
N LEU A 392 -7.36 -19.90 -17.08
CA LEU A 392 -7.31 -20.67 -15.83
C LEU A 392 -8.68 -21.24 -15.45
N ASP A 393 -8.69 -22.39 -14.79
CA ASP A 393 -9.91 -22.98 -14.23
C ASP A 393 -10.17 -22.43 -12.82
N PRO A 394 -11.37 -21.87 -12.56
CA PRO A 394 -11.68 -21.29 -11.25
C PRO A 394 -11.58 -22.23 -10.04
N TYR A 395 -11.67 -23.54 -10.26
CA TYR A 395 -11.69 -24.52 -9.17
C TYR A 395 -10.36 -25.27 -9.01
N TYR A 396 -9.62 -25.51 -10.12
CA TYR A 396 -8.50 -26.46 -10.13
C TYR A 396 -7.12 -25.82 -10.28
N ASP A 397 -7.00 -24.63 -10.87
CA ASP A 397 -5.71 -23.94 -11.05
C ASP A 397 -5.22 -23.17 -9.84
#